data_b8d4a2050248fc22ace2850edd66e91d
#
_entry.id   b8d4a2050248fc22ace2850edd66e91d
#
_cell.length_a   1.000
_cell.length_b   1.000
_cell.length_c   1.000
_cell.angle_alpha   90.00
_cell.angle_beta   90.00
_cell.angle_gamma   90.00
#
_symmetry.space_group_name_H-M   'P 1'
#
loop_
_entity.id
_entity.type
_entity.pdbx_description
1 polymer ?
#
loop_
_entity_poly.entity_id
_entity_poly.type
_entity_poly.pdbx_seq_one_letter_code
_entity_poly.pdbx_strand_id
1 'polypeptide(L)'
;MDKEDLAIKQYTKNIKNGFYVDIGAHHPVQRSNTCLLYQSGWRGINIDINEFSLDLFNFLRPEDENVQRAVSDYNGEINFYYQKNFSQLNTTDLYWAKENFNNDFQTKKIKCQTIDSLLNETKYKNKKINFINIDVEGAEMKVLTNLSFKTYDPEVICIEILGYQHLNSEKREIAIKKNEVYNFLISKNYKKVWSGSSYFSHVFVRQ
;
A
#
# COMPACT_ATOMS: atom_id res chain seq x y z
N MET A 1 -14.96 -1.89 -0.53
CA MET A 1 -14.23 -1.21 0.57
C MET A 1 -14.82 -1.67 1.88
N ASP A 2 -14.00 -2.25 2.71
CA ASP A 2 -14.39 -2.91 3.96
C ASP A 2 -14.36 -1.96 5.17
N LYS A 3 -14.43 -0.64 4.94
CA LYS A 3 -14.34 0.44 5.94
C LYS A 3 -12.92 0.60 6.51
N GLU A 4 -11.90 0.30 5.72
CA GLU A 4 -10.48 0.51 6.05
C GLU A 4 -10.21 1.95 6.46
N ASP A 5 -10.74 2.90 5.68
CA ASP A 5 -10.64 4.34 5.89
C ASP A 5 -11.18 4.77 7.28
N LEU A 6 -12.28 4.17 7.73
CA LEU A 6 -12.83 4.43 9.06
C LEU A 6 -11.96 3.83 10.17
N ALA A 7 -11.44 2.61 9.97
CA ALA A 7 -10.52 1.99 10.91
C ALA A 7 -9.22 2.81 11.02
N ILE A 8 -8.62 3.20 9.89
CA ILE A 8 -7.44 4.05 9.85
C ILE A 8 -7.70 5.36 10.60
N LYS A 9 -8.82 6.04 10.33
CA LYS A 9 -9.21 7.28 11.00
C LYS A 9 -9.34 7.11 12.51
N GLN A 10 -9.84 5.94 12.99
CA GLN A 10 -9.94 5.65 14.42
C GLN A 10 -8.55 5.60 15.08
N TYR A 11 -7.57 4.95 14.46
CA TYR A 11 -6.23 4.80 15.02
C TYR A 11 -5.33 6.03 14.81
N THR A 12 -5.72 6.94 13.93
CA THR A 12 -4.99 8.20 13.66
C THR A 12 -5.69 9.45 14.26
N LYS A 13 -6.80 9.30 14.97
CA LYS A 13 -7.67 10.41 15.42
C LYS A 13 -7.00 11.50 16.26
N ASN A 14 -5.92 11.17 16.96
CA ASN A 14 -5.19 12.12 17.81
C ASN A 14 -4.06 12.86 17.05
N ILE A 15 -3.81 12.52 15.79
CA ILE A 15 -2.75 13.10 14.99
C ILE A 15 -3.32 14.24 14.16
N LYS A 16 -2.80 15.44 14.33
CA LYS A 16 -3.17 16.62 13.55
C LYS A 16 -2.14 16.86 12.46
N ASN A 17 -2.58 17.20 11.25
CA ASN A 17 -1.71 17.51 10.10
C ASN A 17 -0.67 16.41 9.86
N GLY A 18 -1.10 15.16 9.93
CA GLY A 18 -0.22 14.00 9.77
C GLY A 18 0.34 13.85 8.35
N PHE A 19 1.30 12.96 8.23
CA PHE A 19 1.93 12.61 6.97
C PHE A 19 1.62 11.14 6.63
N TYR A 20 1.19 10.91 5.39
CA TYR A 20 0.94 9.54 4.91
C TYR A 20 1.75 9.21 3.65
N VAL A 21 1.93 7.89 3.43
CA VAL A 21 2.44 7.30 2.19
C VAL A 21 1.41 6.28 1.71
N ASP A 22 0.94 6.43 0.47
CA ASP A 22 -0.06 5.54 -0.15
C ASP A 22 0.58 4.83 -1.34
N ILE A 23 0.87 3.53 -1.21
CA ILE A 23 1.54 2.72 -2.23
C ILE A 23 0.49 1.80 -2.87
N GLY A 24 0.32 1.92 -4.19
CA GLY A 24 -0.82 1.37 -4.91
C GLY A 24 -2.07 2.24 -4.72
N ALA A 25 -1.89 3.56 -4.83
CA ALA A 25 -2.91 4.53 -4.43
C ALA A 25 -4.18 4.51 -5.29
N HIS A 26 -4.12 3.99 -6.48
CA HIS A 26 -5.18 3.73 -7.47
C HIS A 26 -6.09 4.94 -7.79
N HIS A 27 -6.86 5.45 -6.84
CA HIS A 27 -7.84 6.53 -7.10
C HIS A 27 -7.94 7.49 -5.90
N PRO A 28 -7.94 8.83 -6.12
CA PRO A 28 -7.89 9.81 -5.03
C PRO A 28 -9.14 9.84 -4.12
N VAL A 29 -10.27 9.30 -4.57
CA VAL A 29 -11.55 9.34 -3.82
C VAL A 29 -12.16 7.95 -3.66
N GLN A 30 -12.34 7.21 -4.77
CA GLN A 30 -13.01 5.93 -4.74
C GLN A 30 -12.08 4.85 -4.16
N ARG A 31 -12.54 4.13 -3.14
CA ARG A 31 -11.77 3.06 -2.46
C ARG A 31 -10.40 3.53 -1.94
N SER A 32 -10.25 4.82 -1.65
CA SER A 32 -8.99 5.37 -1.18
C SER A 32 -8.91 5.31 0.35
N ASN A 33 -7.87 4.68 0.84
CA ASN A 33 -7.57 4.58 2.28
C ASN A 33 -7.06 5.89 2.87
N THR A 34 -6.66 6.85 2.02
CA THR A 34 -6.09 8.14 2.41
C THR A 34 -7.02 9.34 2.16
N CYS A 35 -8.16 9.15 1.50
CA CYS A 35 -9.08 10.25 1.16
C CYS A 35 -9.56 11.01 2.40
N LEU A 36 -10.03 10.31 3.44
CA LEU A 36 -10.50 10.94 4.68
C LEU A 36 -9.38 11.65 5.44
N LEU A 37 -8.14 11.16 5.36
CA LEU A 37 -6.97 11.81 5.94
C LEU A 37 -6.67 13.12 5.21
N TYR A 38 -6.61 13.11 3.88
CA TYR A 38 -6.41 14.31 3.06
C TYR A 38 -7.46 15.39 3.35
N GLN A 39 -8.74 15.01 3.38
CA GLN A 39 -9.86 15.90 3.74
C GLN A 39 -9.75 16.46 5.16
N SER A 40 -9.06 15.75 6.07
CA SER A 40 -8.80 16.18 7.44
C SER A 40 -7.52 17.02 7.59
N GLY A 41 -6.94 17.49 6.46
CA GLY A 41 -5.75 18.36 6.44
C GLY A 41 -4.41 17.64 6.43
N TRP A 42 -4.39 16.31 6.33
CA TRP A 42 -3.15 15.56 6.13
C TRP A 42 -2.60 15.77 4.73
N ARG A 43 -1.30 15.58 4.58
CA ARG A 43 -0.62 15.59 3.27
C ARG A 43 0.30 14.40 3.17
N GLY A 44 0.53 13.94 1.94
CA GLY A 44 1.29 12.72 1.75
C GLY A 44 1.94 12.57 0.39
N ILE A 45 2.33 11.32 0.15
CA ILE A 45 2.84 10.85 -1.12
C ILE A 45 1.89 9.77 -1.60
N ASN A 46 1.38 9.90 -2.83
CA ASN A 46 0.61 8.88 -3.52
C ASN A 46 1.49 8.27 -4.61
N ILE A 47 1.68 6.96 -4.56
CA ILE A 47 2.54 6.22 -5.49
C ILE A 47 1.67 5.23 -6.24
N ASP A 48 1.69 5.32 -7.56
CA ASP A 48 1.00 4.38 -8.44
C ASP A 48 1.79 4.20 -9.74
N ILE A 49 1.58 3.08 -10.40
CA ILE A 49 2.17 2.79 -11.71
C ILE A 49 1.33 3.33 -12.87
N ASN A 50 0.08 3.65 -12.61
CA ASN A 50 -0.90 4.09 -13.60
C ASN A 50 -0.88 5.61 -13.75
N GLU A 51 -0.52 6.10 -14.94
CA GLU A 51 -0.48 7.52 -15.27
C GLU A 51 -1.84 8.20 -15.08
N PHE A 52 -2.93 7.56 -15.50
CA PHE A 52 -4.28 8.09 -15.34
C PHE A 52 -4.68 8.27 -13.87
N SER A 53 -4.27 7.34 -13.00
CA SER A 53 -4.43 7.50 -11.55
C SER A 53 -3.74 8.76 -11.05
N LEU A 54 -2.50 8.98 -11.47
CA LEU A 54 -1.69 10.12 -11.05
C LEU A 54 -2.26 11.46 -11.57
N ASP A 55 -2.79 11.49 -12.79
CA ASP A 55 -3.48 12.68 -13.31
C ASP A 55 -4.69 13.06 -12.45
N LEU A 56 -5.47 12.06 -12.02
CA LEU A 56 -6.58 12.28 -11.08
C LEU A 56 -6.09 12.79 -9.71
N PHE A 57 -5.00 12.24 -9.19
CA PHE A 57 -4.39 12.72 -7.95
C PHE A 57 -3.88 14.15 -8.09
N ASN A 58 -3.19 14.50 -9.18
CA ASN A 58 -2.70 15.85 -9.44
C ASN A 58 -3.83 16.88 -9.54
N PHE A 59 -4.98 16.47 -10.06
CA PHE A 59 -6.15 17.34 -10.16
C PHE A 59 -6.90 17.49 -8.83
N LEU A 60 -7.09 16.39 -8.07
CA LEU A 60 -7.94 16.38 -6.87
C LEU A 60 -7.16 16.56 -5.56
N ARG A 61 -5.86 16.27 -5.56
CA ARG A 61 -4.95 16.38 -4.40
C ARG A 61 -3.63 17.06 -4.80
N PRO A 62 -3.67 18.30 -5.30
CA PRO A 62 -2.48 18.98 -5.82
C PRO A 62 -1.44 19.31 -4.75
N GLU A 63 -1.83 19.31 -3.46
CA GLU A 63 -0.87 19.55 -2.36
C GLU A 63 -0.07 18.31 -1.95
N ASP A 64 -0.50 17.13 -2.37
CA ASP A 64 0.25 15.89 -2.21
C ASP A 64 1.40 15.81 -3.22
N GLU A 65 2.32 14.91 -2.97
CA GLU A 65 3.34 14.50 -3.93
C GLU A 65 2.88 13.22 -4.63
N ASN A 66 2.61 13.31 -5.93
CA ASN A 66 2.04 12.20 -6.69
C ASN A 66 3.10 11.63 -7.62
N VAL A 67 3.52 10.38 -7.41
CA VAL A 67 4.70 9.77 -8.04
C VAL A 67 4.33 8.56 -8.87
N GLN A 68 4.60 8.62 -10.18
CA GLN A 68 4.44 7.47 -11.07
C GLN A 68 5.65 6.53 -10.93
N ARG A 69 5.51 5.44 -10.17
CA ARG A 69 6.58 4.48 -9.92
C ARG A 69 6.04 3.12 -9.46
N ALA A 70 6.69 2.04 -9.86
CA ALA A 70 6.55 0.78 -9.16
C ALA A 70 7.45 0.77 -7.91
N VAL A 71 6.96 0.27 -6.79
CA VAL A 71 7.80 0.01 -5.62
C VAL A 71 8.24 -1.45 -5.65
N SER A 72 9.54 -1.69 -5.51
CA SER A 72 10.16 -3.01 -5.58
C SER A 72 11.34 -3.12 -4.61
N ASP A 73 12.07 -4.22 -4.66
CA ASP A 73 13.26 -4.49 -3.87
C ASP A 73 14.57 -4.01 -4.51
N TYR A 74 14.50 -3.36 -5.67
CA TYR A 74 15.63 -2.77 -6.38
C TYR A 74 15.23 -1.53 -7.19
N ASN A 75 16.24 -0.75 -7.61
CA ASN A 75 16.07 0.39 -8.50
C ASN A 75 16.37 -0.03 -9.95
N GLY A 76 15.48 0.29 -10.89
CA GLY A 76 15.65 -0.08 -12.29
C GLY A 76 14.34 -0.14 -13.06
N GLU A 77 14.14 -1.22 -13.80
CA GLU A 77 12.92 -1.51 -14.56
C GLU A 77 12.37 -2.87 -14.15
N ILE A 78 11.04 -2.97 -14.03
CA ILE A 78 10.31 -4.19 -13.73
C ILE A 78 9.23 -4.46 -14.79
N ASN A 79 8.89 -5.72 -15.02
CA ASN A 79 7.74 -6.08 -15.85
C ASN A 79 6.44 -5.75 -15.12
N PHE A 80 5.53 -5.15 -15.83
CA PHE A 80 4.17 -4.86 -15.40
C PHE A 80 3.18 -5.63 -16.25
N TYR A 81 2.32 -6.38 -15.60
CA TYR A 81 1.34 -7.28 -16.22
C TYR A 81 -0.05 -6.68 -16.07
N TYR A 82 -0.79 -6.55 -17.18
CA TYR A 82 -2.10 -5.90 -17.19
C TYR A 82 -3.02 -6.45 -18.27
N GLN A 83 -4.32 -6.45 -18.02
CA GLN A 83 -5.36 -6.72 -19.03
C GLN A 83 -5.97 -5.41 -19.53
N LYS A 84 -6.22 -4.47 -18.64
CA LYS A 84 -6.78 -3.14 -18.94
C LYS A 84 -5.85 -2.07 -18.41
N ASN A 85 -5.75 -0.95 -19.13
CA ASN A 85 -4.89 0.16 -18.72
C ASN A 85 -5.21 0.68 -17.33
N PHE A 86 -6.50 0.71 -16.95
CA PHE A 86 -6.96 1.09 -15.62
C PHE A 86 -7.68 -0.08 -14.95
N SER A 87 -6.97 -0.80 -14.10
CA SER A 87 -7.48 -1.94 -13.34
C SER A 87 -6.75 -2.06 -12.01
N GLN A 88 -7.48 -2.36 -10.95
CA GLN A 88 -6.91 -2.67 -9.63
C GLN A 88 -6.12 -3.97 -9.61
N LEU A 89 -6.41 -4.88 -10.54
CA LEU A 89 -5.76 -6.20 -10.62
C LEU A 89 -4.43 -6.19 -11.37
N ASN A 90 -3.98 -5.04 -11.88
CA ASN A 90 -2.69 -4.93 -12.56
C ASN A 90 -1.55 -5.08 -11.55
N THR A 91 -0.54 -5.88 -11.89
CA THR A 91 0.51 -6.29 -10.94
C THR A 91 1.91 -6.30 -11.56
N THR A 92 2.92 -6.33 -10.71
CA THR A 92 4.32 -6.65 -11.09
C THR A 92 4.70 -8.09 -10.76
N ASP A 93 3.82 -8.86 -10.15
CA ASP A 93 4.03 -10.27 -9.85
C ASP A 93 3.52 -11.17 -10.97
N LEU A 94 4.42 -11.94 -11.59
CA LEU A 94 4.08 -12.83 -12.71
C LEU A 94 3.19 -14.00 -12.27
N TYR A 95 3.41 -14.54 -11.08
CA TYR A 95 2.62 -15.66 -10.58
C TYR A 95 1.18 -15.21 -10.34
N TRP A 96 1.02 -14.08 -9.64
CA TRP A 96 -0.28 -13.47 -9.41
C TRP A 96 -1.02 -13.14 -10.72
N ALA A 97 -0.31 -12.58 -11.73
CA ALA A 97 -0.87 -12.30 -13.04
C ALA A 97 -1.38 -13.56 -13.75
N LYS A 98 -0.62 -14.65 -13.72
CA LYS A 98 -1.01 -15.93 -14.33
C LYS A 98 -2.26 -16.51 -13.69
N GLU A 99 -2.35 -16.50 -12.38
CA GLU A 99 -3.50 -17.02 -11.63
C GLU A 99 -4.77 -16.19 -11.84
N ASN A 100 -4.65 -14.85 -11.84
CA ASN A 100 -5.81 -13.97 -11.85
C ASN A 100 -6.24 -13.54 -13.26
N PHE A 101 -5.33 -13.58 -14.24
CA PHE A 101 -5.63 -13.23 -15.63
C PHE A 101 -5.76 -14.44 -16.58
N ASN A 102 -5.73 -15.67 -16.06
CA ASN A 102 -5.80 -16.89 -16.85
C ASN A 102 -4.80 -16.91 -18.02
N ASN A 103 -3.58 -16.38 -17.80
CA ASN A 103 -2.53 -16.16 -18.83
C ASN A 103 -2.93 -15.19 -19.97
N ASP A 104 -4.05 -14.47 -19.87
CA ASP A 104 -4.47 -13.46 -20.85
C ASP A 104 -4.12 -12.06 -20.32
N PHE A 105 -2.86 -11.63 -20.51
CA PHE A 105 -2.36 -10.33 -20.10
C PHE A 105 -1.28 -9.80 -21.04
N GLN A 106 -1.16 -8.48 -21.06
CA GLN A 106 -0.08 -7.76 -21.72
C GLN A 106 1.05 -7.48 -20.74
N THR A 107 2.25 -7.27 -21.27
CA THR A 107 3.43 -6.94 -20.48
C THR A 107 4.11 -5.69 -21.01
N LYS A 108 4.48 -4.77 -20.11
CA LYS A 108 5.37 -3.64 -20.43
C LYS A 108 6.40 -3.46 -19.33
N LYS A 109 7.54 -2.83 -19.66
CA LYS A 109 8.51 -2.41 -18.65
C LYS A 109 8.15 -1.06 -18.08
N ILE A 110 8.29 -0.93 -16.78
CA ILE A 110 8.07 0.33 -16.03
C ILE A 110 9.25 0.58 -15.09
N LYS A 111 9.51 1.85 -14.77
CA LYS A 111 10.52 2.20 -13.77
C LYS A 111 10.09 1.73 -12.39
N CYS A 112 11.04 1.15 -11.64
CA CYS A 112 10.83 0.76 -10.25
C CYS A 112 11.93 1.32 -9.34
N GLN A 113 11.59 1.48 -8.06
CA GLN A 113 12.51 1.90 -7.01
C GLN A 113 12.19 1.19 -5.70
N THR A 114 13.18 1.08 -4.82
CA THR A 114 12.90 0.76 -3.42
C THR A 114 12.16 1.92 -2.76
N ILE A 115 11.32 1.62 -1.78
CA ILE A 115 10.56 2.67 -1.09
C ILE A 115 11.50 3.70 -0.41
N ASP A 116 12.60 3.26 0.18
CA ASP A 116 13.59 4.17 0.78
C ASP A 116 14.24 5.10 -0.26
N SER A 117 14.60 4.57 -1.43
CA SER A 117 15.15 5.38 -2.52
C SER A 117 14.15 6.44 -2.99
N LEU A 118 12.89 6.03 -3.19
CA LEU A 118 11.82 6.93 -3.60
C LEU A 118 11.58 8.03 -2.56
N LEU A 119 11.42 7.68 -1.29
CA LEU A 119 11.21 8.65 -0.22
C LEU A 119 12.36 9.65 -0.08
N ASN A 120 13.61 9.20 -0.33
CA ASN A 120 14.79 10.07 -0.30
C ASN A 120 14.82 11.12 -1.42
N GLU A 121 14.08 10.92 -2.51
CA GLU A 121 13.96 11.85 -3.63
C GLU A 121 12.82 12.87 -3.43
N THR A 122 11.96 12.69 -2.43
CA THR A 122 10.80 13.55 -2.17
C THR A 122 11.12 14.67 -1.18
N LYS A 123 10.25 15.69 -1.13
CA LYS A 123 10.31 16.75 -0.09
C LYS A 123 10.12 16.21 1.33
N TYR A 124 9.71 14.95 1.50
CA TYR A 124 9.46 14.30 2.78
C TYR A 124 10.61 13.38 3.23
N LYS A 125 11.79 13.51 2.64
CA LYS A 125 12.98 12.77 3.05
C LYS A 125 13.19 12.80 4.56
N ASN A 126 13.43 11.63 5.17
CA ASN A 126 13.64 11.43 6.60
C ASN A 126 12.46 11.88 7.51
N LYS A 127 11.29 12.16 6.94
CA LYS A 127 10.11 12.46 7.73
C LYS A 127 9.47 11.17 8.25
N LYS A 128 9.19 11.12 9.55
CA LYS A 128 8.41 10.00 10.15
C LYS A 128 7.04 9.91 9.52
N ILE A 129 6.61 8.68 9.23
CA ILE A 129 5.33 8.40 8.61
C ILE A 129 4.30 8.14 9.71
N ASN A 130 3.19 8.90 9.72
CA ASN A 130 2.10 8.61 10.64
C ASN A 130 1.22 7.47 10.12
N PHE A 131 1.01 7.40 8.81
CA PHE A 131 0.25 6.32 8.19
C PHE A 131 0.89 5.88 6.87
N ILE A 132 0.97 4.57 6.65
CA ILE A 132 1.34 4.00 5.35
C ILE A 132 0.29 2.98 4.92
N ASN A 133 -0.16 3.10 3.67
CA ASN A 133 -0.94 2.10 2.97
C ASN A 133 -0.05 1.33 2.01
N ILE A 134 -0.16 0.01 1.99
CA ILE A 134 0.60 -0.88 1.10
C ILE A 134 -0.38 -1.85 0.46
N ASP A 135 -0.67 -1.63 -0.82
CA ASP A 135 -1.61 -2.41 -1.62
C ASP A 135 -1.01 -2.55 -3.03
N VAL A 136 -0.18 -3.56 -3.23
CA VAL A 136 0.66 -3.74 -4.43
C VAL A 136 0.52 -5.12 -5.06
N GLU A 137 -0.59 -5.81 -4.74
CA GLU A 137 -1.02 -7.03 -5.40
C GLU A 137 0.09 -8.11 -5.45
N GLY A 138 0.58 -8.50 -4.25
CA GLY A 138 1.55 -9.58 -4.05
C GLY A 138 3.01 -9.14 -3.89
N ALA A 139 3.32 -7.83 -3.88
CA ALA A 139 4.67 -7.31 -3.67
C ALA A 139 4.90 -6.67 -2.29
N GLU A 140 4.01 -6.88 -1.31
CA GLU A 140 4.01 -6.23 0.00
C GLU A 140 5.31 -6.47 0.78
N MET A 141 5.85 -7.70 0.74
CA MET A 141 7.12 -8.01 1.39
C MET A 141 8.30 -7.27 0.77
N LYS A 142 8.29 -7.01 -0.56
CA LYS A 142 9.34 -6.21 -1.22
C LYS A 142 9.34 -4.78 -0.73
N VAL A 143 8.16 -4.21 -0.47
CA VAL A 143 8.02 -2.88 0.13
C VAL A 143 8.54 -2.88 1.57
N LEU A 144 8.04 -3.80 2.41
CA LEU A 144 8.36 -3.85 3.84
C LEU A 144 9.84 -4.08 4.12
N THR A 145 10.49 -4.97 3.37
CA THR A 145 11.92 -5.30 3.57
C THR A 145 12.85 -4.16 3.14
N ASN A 146 12.37 -3.24 2.31
CA ASN A 146 13.11 -2.08 1.81
C ASN A 146 12.66 -0.75 2.42
N LEU A 147 11.82 -0.79 3.47
CA LEU A 147 11.45 0.38 4.27
C LEU A 147 12.33 0.45 5.51
N SER A 148 13.05 1.55 5.69
CA SER A 148 13.83 1.82 6.90
C SER A 148 12.90 2.18 8.06
N PHE A 149 12.49 1.19 8.85
CA PHE A 149 11.69 1.41 10.06
C PHE A 149 12.41 2.29 11.11
N LYS A 150 13.74 2.36 11.07
CA LYS A 150 14.50 3.27 11.93
C LYS A 150 14.33 4.73 11.55
N THR A 151 14.23 5.01 10.25
CA THR A 151 14.17 6.39 9.71
C THR A 151 12.72 6.87 9.62
N TYR A 152 11.87 6.08 8.99
CA TYR A 152 10.50 6.48 8.65
C TYR A 152 9.45 6.12 9.69
N ASP A 153 9.69 5.05 10.47
CA ASP A 153 9.01 4.71 11.70
C ASP A 153 7.48 4.84 11.65
N PRO A 154 6.78 4.12 10.75
CA PRO A 154 5.33 4.27 10.60
C PRO A 154 4.58 4.02 11.92
N GLU A 155 3.61 4.87 12.26
CA GLU A 155 2.77 4.67 13.45
C GLU A 155 1.64 3.69 13.18
N VAL A 156 1.02 3.80 12.00
CA VAL A 156 -0.09 2.94 11.54
C VAL A 156 0.21 2.42 10.14
N ILE A 157 0.03 1.14 9.93
CA ILE A 157 0.20 0.46 8.64
C ILE A 157 -1.11 -0.20 8.26
N CYS A 158 -1.65 0.12 7.08
CA CYS A 158 -2.67 -0.69 6.41
C CYS A 158 -1.99 -1.48 5.30
N ILE A 159 -2.21 -2.79 5.28
CA ILE A 159 -1.53 -3.66 4.33
C ILE A 159 -2.43 -4.81 3.90
N GLU A 160 -2.32 -5.19 2.64
CA GLU A 160 -3.02 -6.34 2.10
C GLU A 160 -2.28 -7.65 2.42
N ILE A 161 -3.05 -8.70 2.77
CA ILE A 161 -2.53 -10.06 2.96
C ILE A 161 -3.45 -11.02 2.21
N LEU A 162 -2.99 -11.48 1.06
CA LEU A 162 -3.78 -12.29 0.13
C LEU A 162 -3.74 -13.80 0.45
N GLY A 163 -4.65 -14.56 -0.16
CA GLY A 163 -4.63 -16.02 -0.21
C GLY A 163 -5.49 -16.75 0.82
N TYR A 164 -6.17 -16.05 1.74
CA TYR A 164 -6.92 -16.69 2.84
C TYR A 164 -8.42 -16.47 2.81
N GLN A 165 -8.94 -15.77 1.81
CA GLN A 165 -10.33 -15.31 1.71
C GLN A 165 -11.33 -16.47 1.61
N HIS A 166 -10.91 -17.60 1.05
CA HIS A 166 -11.73 -18.83 0.90
C HIS A 166 -11.91 -19.62 2.22
N LEU A 167 -11.15 -19.28 3.26
CA LEU A 167 -11.22 -19.93 4.57
C LEU A 167 -12.34 -19.33 5.44
N ASN A 168 -12.86 -20.08 6.40
CA ASN A 168 -13.73 -19.52 7.44
C ASN A 168 -12.94 -18.60 8.41
N SER A 169 -13.63 -17.80 9.22
CA SER A 169 -13.02 -16.76 10.06
C SER A 169 -11.95 -17.30 11.01
N GLU A 170 -12.17 -18.44 11.65
CA GLU A 170 -11.21 -19.04 12.58
C GLU A 170 -9.93 -19.52 11.85
N LYS A 171 -10.10 -20.24 10.74
CA LYS A 171 -8.97 -20.71 9.92
C LYS A 171 -8.20 -19.54 9.29
N ARG A 172 -8.89 -18.45 8.90
CA ARG A 172 -8.25 -17.22 8.40
C ARG A 172 -7.32 -16.61 9.43
N GLU A 173 -7.78 -16.41 10.66
CA GLU A 173 -6.93 -15.86 11.72
C GLU A 173 -5.69 -16.70 11.99
N ILE A 174 -5.82 -18.03 11.98
CA ILE A 174 -4.68 -18.94 12.13
C ILE A 174 -3.72 -18.82 10.94
N ALA A 175 -4.25 -18.76 9.71
CA ALA A 175 -3.44 -18.66 8.50
C ALA A 175 -2.71 -17.32 8.40
N ILE A 176 -3.38 -16.20 8.71
CA ILE A 176 -2.77 -14.86 8.73
C ILE A 176 -1.60 -14.81 9.72
N LYS A 177 -1.73 -15.39 10.91
CA LYS A 177 -0.64 -15.46 11.89
C LYS A 177 0.57 -16.27 11.43
N LYS A 178 0.44 -17.11 10.40
CA LYS A 178 1.55 -17.84 9.77
C LYS A 178 2.12 -17.12 8.55
N ASN A 179 1.47 -16.05 8.09
CA ASN A 179 1.90 -15.29 6.91
C ASN A 179 3.19 -14.50 7.21
N GLU A 180 4.05 -14.38 6.21
CA GLU A 180 5.33 -13.68 6.31
C GLU A 180 5.19 -12.19 6.62
N VAL A 181 4.22 -11.50 6.00
CA VAL A 181 3.90 -10.08 6.24
C VAL A 181 3.52 -9.87 7.71
N TYR A 182 2.61 -10.71 8.25
CA TYR A 182 2.21 -10.66 9.64
C TYR A 182 3.42 -10.83 10.58
N ASN A 183 4.21 -11.89 10.37
CA ASN A 183 5.36 -12.21 11.22
C ASN A 183 6.44 -11.12 11.14
N PHE A 184 6.67 -10.56 9.96
CA PHE A 184 7.58 -9.44 9.77
C PHE A 184 7.15 -8.22 10.61
N LEU A 185 5.88 -7.81 10.53
CA LEU A 185 5.37 -6.67 11.28
C LEU A 185 5.39 -6.92 12.79
N ILE A 186 5.06 -8.13 13.26
CA ILE A 186 5.20 -8.49 14.68
C ILE A 186 6.67 -8.36 15.13
N SER A 187 7.64 -8.81 14.31
CA SER A 187 9.07 -8.67 14.61
C SER A 187 9.55 -7.22 14.69
N LYS A 188 8.82 -6.29 14.05
CA LYS A 188 9.06 -4.84 14.08
C LYS A 188 8.26 -4.12 15.17
N ASN A 189 7.68 -4.85 16.13
CA ASN A 189 6.92 -4.33 17.26
C ASN A 189 5.58 -3.68 16.87
N TYR A 190 4.89 -4.25 15.87
CA TYR A 190 3.52 -3.86 15.52
C TYR A 190 2.53 -4.88 16.04
N LYS A 191 1.31 -4.42 16.30
CA LYS A 191 0.17 -5.25 16.68
C LYS A 191 -0.93 -5.10 15.64
N LYS A 192 -1.46 -6.22 15.11
CA LYS A 192 -2.69 -6.21 14.30
C LYS A 192 -3.86 -5.78 15.17
N VAL A 193 -4.58 -4.74 14.77
CA VAL A 193 -5.69 -4.14 15.54
C VAL A 193 -7.03 -4.23 14.80
N TRP A 194 -6.99 -4.46 13.48
CA TRP A 194 -8.21 -4.55 12.68
C TRP A 194 -7.97 -5.42 11.42
N SER A 195 -9.05 -6.04 10.94
CA SER A 195 -9.10 -6.74 9.65
C SER A 195 -10.41 -6.39 8.96
N GLY A 196 -10.38 -6.20 7.66
CA GLY A 196 -11.58 -6.04 6.82
C GLY A 196 -12.49 -7.25 6.87
N SER A 197 -13.77 -7.08 6.56
CA SER A 197 -14.74 -8.18 6.52
C SER A 197 -14.42 -9.20 5.44
N SER A 198 -13.84 -8.75 4.32
CA SER A 198 -13.30 -9.60 3.25
C SER A 198 -11.95 -10.24 3.60
N TYR A 199 -11.29 -9.78 4.65
CA TYR A 199 -9.94 -10.21 5.06
C TYR A 199 -8.85 -10.00 4.01
N PHE A 200 -9.00 -8.99 3.17
CA PHE A 200 -7.90 -8.53 2.32
C PHE A 200 -6.98 -7.59 3.10
N SER A 201 -7.54 -6.53 3.63
CA SER A 201 -6.77 -5.48 4.29
C SER A 201 -6.73 -5.66 5.81
N HIS A 202 -5.58 -5.36 6.39
CA HIS A 202 -5.32 -5.43 7.82
C HIS A 202 -4.64 -4.17 8.32
N VAL A 203 -5.05 -3.68 9.50
CA VAL A 203 -4.43 -2.52 10.14
C VAL A 203 -3.55 -2.98 11.29
N PHE A 204 -2.32 -2.50 11.28
CA PHE A 204 -1.32 -2.69 12.32
C PHE A 204 -0.95 -1.34 12.94
N VAL A 205 -0.74 -1.35 14.25
CA VAL A 205 -0.33 -0.16 15.01
C VAL A 205 0.94 -0.50 15.77
N ARG A 206 1.85 0.42 15.78
CA ARG A 206 3.10 0.32 16.54
C ARG A 206 2.84 0.27 18.04
N GLN A 207 3.57 -0.59 18.76
CA GLN A 207 3.52 -0.73 20.22
C GLN A 207 4.57 0.13 20.91
#